data_1b9417387deebb78813775c5eb9d4824
#
_entry.id   1b9417387deebb78813775c5eb9d4824
#
_cell.length_a   1.000
_cell.length_b   1.000
_cell.length_c   1.000
_cell.angle_alpha   90.00
_cell.angle_beta   90.00
_cell.angle_gamma   90.00
#
_symmetry.space_group_name_H-M   'P 1'
#
loop_
_entity.id
_entity.type
_entity.pdbx_description
1 polymer ?
#
loop_
_entity_poly.entity_id
_entity_poly.type
_entity_poly.pdbx_seq_one_letter_code
_entity_poly.pdbx_strand_id
1 'polypeptide(L)'
;MLKRTAFTIVPLFSVASVVSVASVLAFQAPQKETIDGIRNFTKVDATTGCAGATDPKALAEVAKRGYKSVLNLREATETGVALDESKVAAEAAGMKYIHLPFNPSKPDTAVADTFIKIVTDKANQPIYIHCGSANRVAGLWLAKRILVDKWTEEKALEEATAIGLTNQTLKQFALDYVKSKSKN
;
A
#
# COMPACT_ATOMS: atom_id res chain seq x y z
N MET A 1 -11.58 75.33 -41.73
CA MET A 1 -12.32 74.06 -41.72
C MET A 1 -11.38 72.94 -41.27
N LEU A 2 -11.41 72.58 -39.97
CA LEU A 2 -10.58 71.49 -39.45
C LEU A 2 -11.45 70.20 -39.38
N LYS A 3 -11.03 69.17 -40.14
CA LYS A 3 -11.66 67.85 -40.03
C LYS A 3 -11.10 67.11 -38.83
N ARG A 4 -11.94 66.78 -37.83
CA ARG A 4 -11.63 65.93 -36.73
C ARG A 4 -11.81 64.47 -37.15
N THR A 5 -10.72 63.70 -37.17
CA THR A 5 -10.73 62.25 -37.37
C THR A 5 -10.93 61.58 -36.03
N ALA A 6 -12.05 60.84 -35.88
CA ALA A 6 -12.34 60.04 -34.67
C ALA A 6 -11.58 58.72 -34.73
N PHE A 7 -10.77 58.43 -33.71
CA PHE A 7 -10.05 57.16 -33.57
C PHE A 7 -10.94 56.24 -32.69
N THR A 8 -11.45 55.18 -33.30
CA THR A 8 -12.24 54.14 -32.59
C THR A 8 -11.29 53.14 -32.01
N ILE A 9 -11.22 53.05 -30.66
CA ILE A 9 -10.44 52.04 -29.93
C ILE A 9 -11.33 50.80 -29.80
N VAL A 10 -10.89 49.68 -30.43
CA VAL A 10 -11.53 48.37 -30.24
C VAL A 10 -10.84 47.66 -29.06
N PRO A 11 -11.55 47.25 -28.01
CA PRO A 11 -10.95 46.50 -26.94
C PRO A 11 -10.68 45.06 -27.36
N LEU A 12 -9.43 44.64 -27.26
CA LEU A 12 -9.00 43.26 -27.43
C LEU A 12 -9.37 42.49 -26.17
N PHE A 13 -10.41 41.67 -26.23
CA PHE A 13 -10.71 40.70 -25.18
C PHE A 13 -9.74 39.53 -25.28
N SER A 14 -8.77 39.48 -24.37
CA SER A 14 -7.88 38.34 -24.18
C SER A 14 -8.62 37.21 -23.49
N VAL A 15 -8.98 36.16 -24.22
CA VAL A 15 -9.55 34.94 -23.64
C VAL A 15 -8.41 34.14 -23.03
N ALA A 16 -8.24 34.21 -21.72
CA ALA A 16 -7.32 33.35 -20.98
C ALA A 16 -7.90 31.94 -20.93
N SER A 17 -7.35 31.04 -21.78
CA SER A 17 -7.68 29.61 -21.71
C SER A 17 -7.08 29.00 -20.44
N VAL A 18 -7.91 28.70 -19.47
CA VAL A 18 -7.54 27.92 -18.28
C VAL A 18 -7.37 26.46 -18.72
N VAL A 19 -6.13 26.04 -18.94
CA VAL A 19 -5.80 24.63 -19.15
C VAL A 19 -5.87 23.94 -17.79
N SER A 20 -6.96 23.23 -17.53
CA SER A 20 -7.11 22.36 -16.38
C SER A 20 -6.20 21.13 -16.57
N VAL A 21 -5.04 21.11 -15.92
CA VAL A 21 -4.18 19.93 -15.85
C VAL A 21 -4.82 18.97 -14.87
N ALA A 22 -5.68 18.09 -15.37
CA ALA A 22 -6.11 16.92 -14.63
C ALA A 22 -4.88 16.02 -14.44
N SER A 23 -4.32 15.99 -13.22
CA SER A 23 -3.29 15.04 -12.84
C SER A 23 -3.87 13.64 -12.90
N VAL A 24 -3.66 12.95 -14.03
CA VAL A 24 -3.89 11.52 -14.13
C VAL A 24 -2.87 10.87 -13.20
N LEU A 25 -3.31 10.41 -12.03
CA LEU A 25 -2.54 9.53 -11.18
C LEU A 25 -2.31 8.23 -11.97
N ALA A 26 -1.21 8.19 -12.73
CA ALA A 26 -0.82 6.99 -13.46
C ALA A 26 -0.65 5.85 -12.44
N PHE A 27 -1.37 4.75 -12.68
CA PHE A 27 -1.17 3.51 -11.96
C PHE A 27 0.30 3.10 -12.14
N GLN A 28 1.05 3.14 -11.06
CA GLN A 28 2.44 2.70 -11.06
C GLN A 28 2.45 1.21 -10.71
N ALA A 29 2.95 0.40 -11.62
CA ALA A 29 3.10 -1.04 -11.37
C ALA A 29 3.99 -1.28 -10.14
N PRO A 30 3.71 -2.34 -9.34
CA PRO A 30 4.54 -2.70 -8.20
C PRO A 30 6.00 -2.90 -8.61
N GLN A 31 6.91 -2.30 -7.84
CA GLN A 31 8.35 -2.36 -8.13
C GLN A 31 9.05 -3.26 -7.13
N LYS A 32 9.69 -4.32 -7.63
CA LYS A 32 10.57 -5.18 -6.84
C LYS A 32 11.92 -4.50 -6.63
N GLU A 33 12.38 -4.51 -5.38
CA GLU A 33 13.70 -4.01 -5.03
C GLU A 33 14.41 -5.02 -4.11
N THR A 34 15.74 -5.08 -4.21
CA THR A 34 16.55 -5.83 -3.26
C THR A 34 17.00 -4.89 -2.14
N ILE A 35 16.65 -5.23 -0.92
CA ILE A 35 17.07 -4.53 0.28
C ILE A 35 17.71 -5.56 1.20
N ASP A 36 18.91 -5.28 1.67
CA ASP A 36 19.62 -6.20 2.57
C ASP A 36 18.83 -6.42 3.87
N GLY A 37 18.75 -7.68 4.31
CA GLY A 37 17.93 -8.07 5.45
C GLY A 37 16.40 -8.08 5.22
N ILE A 38 15.92 -7.82 4.00
CA ILE A 38 14.49 -7.85 3.66
C ILE A 38 14.22 -8.81 2.50
N ARG A 39 13.42 -9.80 2.74
CA ARG A 39 13.00 -10.75 1.70
C ARG A 39 11.84 -10.21 0.89
N ASN A 40 11.90 -10.30 -0.45
CA ASN A 40 10.79 -9.98 -1.35
C ASN A 40 10.19 -8.58 -1.16
N PHE A 41 11.03 -7.56 -0.97
CA PHE A 41 10.50 -6.20 -0.91
C PHE A 41 9.86 -5.79 -2.24
N THR A 42 8.67 -5.21 -2.15
CA THR A 42 7.91 -4.66 -3.27
C THR A 42 7.34 -3.31 -2.86
N LYS A 43 7.76 -2.24 -3.54
CA LYS A 43 7.08 -0.95 -3.45
C LYS A 43 5.79 -1.05 -4.26
N VAL A 44 4.66 -1.04 -3.59
CA VAL A 44 3.34 -1.23 -4.22
C VAL A 44 2.81 0.08 -4.80
N ASP A 45 2.85 1.12 -3.99
CA ASP A 45 2.47 2.48 -4.40
C ASP A 45 3.21 3.54 -3.54
N ALA A 46 2.81 4.80 -3.61
CA ALA A 46 3.43 5.89 -2.85
C ALA A 46 3.26 5.75 -1.32
N THR A 47 2.31 4.94 -0.87
CA THR A 47 1.93 4.83 0.54
C THR A 47 2.21 3.45 1.14
N THR A 48 2.59 2.46 0.32
CA THR A 48 2.64 1.06 0.75
C THR A 48 3.84 0.31 0.21
N GLY A 49 4.58 -0.32 1.11
CA GLY A 49 5.59 -1.33 0.82
C GLY A 49 5.20 -2.68 1.42
N CYS A 50 5.40 -3.76 0.66
CA CYS A 50 5.10 -5.13 1.06
C CYS A 50 6.36 -5.99 1.04
N ALA A 51 6.51 -6.90 2.03
CA ALA A 51 7.70 -7.75 2.09
C ALA A 51 7.45 -9.10 2.76
N GLY A 52 8.46 -9.94 2.68
CA GLY A 52 8.60 -11.18 3.45
C GLY A 52 9.31 -10.98 4.79
N ALA A 53 10.13 -11.95 5.17
CA ALA A 53 10.92 -11.88 6.40
C ALA A 53 11.83 -10.64 6.39
N THR A 54 11.88 -9.96 7.52
CA THR A 54 12.58 -8.70 7.71
C THR A 54 13.46 -8.81 8.96
N ASP A 55 14.75 -8.58 8.80
CA ASP A 55 15.69 -8.44 9.91
C ASP A 55 15.35 -7.14 10.68
N PRO A 56 15.29 -7.15 12.02
CA PRO A 56 15.06 -5.93 12.79
C PRO A 56 16.02 -4.78 12.42
N LYS A 57 17.27 -5.09 12.11
CA LYS A 57 18.29 -4.09 11.71
C LYS A 57 17.95 -3.38 10.40
N ALA A 58 17.22 -4.05 9.50
CA ALA A 58 16.81 -3.46 8.22
C ALA A 58 15.69 -2.43 8.36
N LEU A 59 15.02 -2.36 9.51
CA LEU A 59 13.94 -1.38 9.75
C LEU A 59 14.43 0.07 9.72
N ALA A 60 15.69 0.32 10.04
CA ALA A 60 16.29 1.65 9.87
C ALA A 60 16.33 2.09 8.39
N GLU A 61 16.57 1.15 7.46
CA GLU A 61 16.51 1.44 6.02
C GLU A 61 15.06 1.65 5.54
N VAL A 62 14.11 0.91 6.10
CA VAL A 62 12.67 1.13 5.85
C VAL A 62 12.25 2.55 6.26
N ALA A 63 12.68 3.01 7.43
CA ALA A 63 12.40 4.38 7.89
C ALA A 63 13.01 5.45 6.96
N LYS A 64 14.26 5.27 6.51
CA LYS A 64 14.92 6.19 5.55
C LYS A 64 14.17 6.31 4.23
N ARG A 65 13.42 5.28 3.83
CA ARG A 65 12.56 5.28 2.64
C ARG A 65 11.24 6.00 2.85
N GLY A 66 11.01 6.58 4.04
CA GLY A 66 9.86 7.42 4.36
C GLY A 66 8.66 6.67 4.93
N TYR A 67 8.76 5.37 5.23
CA TYR A 67 7.69 4.65 5.92
C TYR A 67 7.57 5.13 7.37
N LYS A 68 6.33 5.32 7.83
CA LYS A 68 6.01 5.83 9.17
C LYS A 68 5.54 4.74 10.11
N SER A 69 5.10 3.61 9.57
CA SER A 69 4.68 2.47 10.38
C SER A 69 5.09 1.15 9.77
N VAL A 70 5.23 0.15 10.66
CA VAL A 70 5.50 -1.26 10.32
C VAL A 70 4.32 -2.08 10.79
N LEU A 71 3.76 -2.91 9.90
CA LEU A 71 2.76 -3.91 10.21
C LEU A 71 3.35 -5.31 10.03
N ASN A 72 3.55 -6.02 11.12
CA ASN A 72 4.06 -7.39 11.13
C ASN A 72 2.93 -8.40 11.26
N LEU A 73 2.79 -9.29 10.26
CA LEU A 73 1.76 -10.34 10.21
C LEU A 73 2.26 -11.71 10.68
N ARG A 74 3.50 -11.83 11.17
CA ARG A 74 4.05 -13.11 11.61
C ARG A 74 3.53 -13.48 13.00
N GLU A 75 3.33 -14.78 13.21
CA GLU A 75 3.06 -15.30 14.55
C GLU A 75 4.36 -15.34 15.37
N ALA A 76 4.25 -15.12 16.68
CA ALA A 76 5.41 -15.09 17.58
C ALA A 76 6.19 -16.41 17.61
N THR A 77 5.50 -17.52 17.31
CA THR A 77 6.07 -18.87 17.32
C THR A 77 6.80 -19.27 16.02
N GLU A 78 6.75 -18.45 15.00
CA GLU A 78 7.46 -18.74 13.74
C GLU A 78 8.96 -18.62 13.92
N THR A 79 9.72 -19.55 13.32
CA THR A 79 11.18 -19.53 13.34
C THR A 79 11.74 -18.21 12.80
N GLY A 80 12.68 -17.63 13.53
CA GLY A 80 13.34 -16.37 13.16
C GLY A 80 12.45 -15.13 13.31
N VAL A 81 11.42 -15.20 14.15
CA VAL A 81 10.66 -14.03 14.59
C VAL A 81 11.32 -13.43 15.82
N ALA A 82 11.59 -12.15 15.77
CA ALA A 82 12.16 -11.33 16.84
C ALA A 82 11.23 -10.13 17.06
N LEU A 83 10.09 -10.34 17.75
CA LEU A 83 9.06 -9.29 17.88
C LEU A 83 9.55 -8.10 18.69
N ASP A 84 10.18 -8.34 19.83
CA ASP A 84 10.64 -7.28 20.73
C ASP A 84 11.77 -6.47 20.08
N GLU A 85 12.73 -7.13 19.44
CA GLU A 85 13.81 -6.46 18.72
C GLU A 85 13.27 -5.68 17.52
N SER A 86 12.30 -6.22 16.81
CA SER A 86 11.64 -5.52 15.70
C SER A 86 10.89 -4.28 16.17
N LYS A 87 10.20 -4.37 17.29
CA LYS A 87 9.52 -3.23 17.89
C LYS A 87 10.50 -2.15 18.31
N VAL A 88 11.53 -2.52 19.05
CA VAL A 88 12.58 -1.58 19.50
C VAL A 88 13.26 -0.92 18.30
N ALA A 89 13.62 -1.68 17.27
CA ALA A 89 14.27 -1.15 16.07
C ALA A 89 13.36 -0.19 15.28
N ALA A 90 12.06 -0.52 15.14
CA ALA A 90 11.10 0.36 14.46
C ALA A 90 10.91 1.68 15.23
N GLU A 91 10.70 1.61 16.55
CA GLU A 91 10.50 2.78 17.41
C GLU A 91 11.77 3.66 17.47
N ALA A 92 12.95 3.05 17.54
CA ALA A 92 14.23 3.77 17.48
C ALA A 92 14.42 4.50 16.13
N ALA A 93 13.86 3.95 15.05
CA ALA A 93 13.85 4.57 13.74
C ALA A 93 12.70 5.57 13.53
N GLY A 94 11.91 5.87 14.56
CA GLY A 94 10.77 6.81 14.51
C GLY A 94 9.51 6.27 13.86
N MET A 95 9.40 4.94 13.69
CA MET A 95 8.23 4.29 13.11
C MET A 95 7.32 3.70 14.19
N LYS A 96 6.01 3.77 13.95
CA LYS A 96 5.02 3.01 14.75
C LYS A 96 5.11 1.52 14.40
N TYR A 97 5.23 0.67 15.42
CA TYR A 97 5.19 -0.78 15.23
C TYR A 97 3.81 -1.34 15.57
N ILE A 98 3.25 -2.13 14.64
CA ILE A 98 1.94 -2.78 14.76
C ILE A 98 2.12 -4.27 14.55
N HIS A 99 1.68 -5.10 15.50
CA HIS A 99 1.69 -6.54 15.39
C HIS A 99 0.27 -7.06 15.23
N LEU A 100 -0.02 -7.70 14.10
CA LEU A 100 -1.30 -8.33 13.78
C LEU A 100 -1.03 -9.74 13.26
N PRO A 101 -0.86 -10.74 14.14
CA PRO A 101 -0.53 -12.10 13.73
C PRO A 101 -1.65 -12.68 12.86
N PHE A 102 -1.27 -13.29 11.73
CA PHE A 102 -2.19 -13.92 10.80
C PHE A 102 -1.70 -15.33 10.45
N ASN A 103 -2.44 -16.35 10.89
CA ASN A 103 -2.11 -17.75 10.64
C ASN A 103 -2.49 -18.15 9.21
N PRO A 104 -1.52 -18.51 8.36
CA PRO A 104 -1.81 -18.87 6.97
C PRO A 104 -2.52 -20.22 6.79
N SER A 105 -2.46 -21.09 7.80
CA SER A 105 -3.12 -22.40 7.78
C SER A 105 -4.55 -22.37 8.34
N LYS A 106 -4.86 -21.32 9.11
CA LYS A 106 -6.20 -21.07 9.67
C LYS A 106 -6.52 -19.58 9.54
N PRO A 107 -6.74 -19.09 8.32
CA PRO A 107 -7.01 -17.67 8.08
C PRO A 107 -8.30 -17.21 8.78
N ASP A 108 -8.27 -16.02 9.40
CA ASP A 108 -9.39 -15.45 10.15
C ASP A 108 -9.88 -14.15 9.49
N THR A 109 -11.19 -14.08 9.25
CA THR A 109 -11.84 -12.90 8.65
C THR A 109 -11.80 -11.68 9.57
N ALA A 110 -11.79 -11.86 10.91
CA ALA A 110 -11.66 -10.75 11.85
C ALA A 110 -10.27 -10.08 11.74
N VAL A 111 -9.23 -10.88 11.47
CA VAL A 111 -7.88 -10.34 11.19
C VAL A 111 -7.87 -9.58 9.87
N ALA A 112 -8.58 -10.07 8.83
CA ALA A 112 -8.71 -9.35 7.57
C ALA A 112 -9.45 -8.01 7.74
N ASP A 113 -10.52 -7.96 8.54
CA ASP A 113 -11.22 -6.71 8.90
C ASP A 113 -10.28 -5.71 9.58
N THR A 114 -9.49 -6.19 10.54
CA THR A 114 -8.52 -5.38 11.28
C THR A 114 -7.38 -4.90 10.37
N PHE A 115 -6.87 -5.76 9.50
CA PHE A 115 -5.86 -5.41 8.50
C PHE A 115 -6.34 -4.24 7.62
N ILE A 116 -7.55 -4.34 7.06
CA ILE A 116 -8.11 -3.28 6.21
C ILE A 116 -8.20 -1.96 6.98
N LYS A 117 -8.66 -1.96 8.22
CA LYS A 117 -8.71 -0.75 9.06
C LYS A 117 -7.32 -0.13 9.25
N ILE A 118 -6.31 -0.96 9.55
CA ILE A 118 -4.93 -0.48 9.78
C ILE A 118 -4.34 0.16 8.52
N VAL A 119 -4.46 -0.49 7.36
CA VAL A 119 -3.81 -0.03 6.12
C VAL A 119 -4.53 1.13 5.45
N THR A 120 -5.81 1.34 5.77
CA THR A 120 -6.61 2.48 5.26
C THR A 120 -6.52 3.71 6.17
N ASP A 121 -6.06 3.55 7.40
CA ASP A 121 -5.83 4.68 8.30
C ASP A 121 -4.62 5.51 7.81
N LYS A 122 -4.90 6.76 7.43
CA LYS A 122 -3.88 7.71 6.96
C LYS A 122 -2.81 8.01 8.02
N ALA A 123 -3.12 7.86 9.30
CA ALA A 123 -2.15 8.04 10.38
C ALA A 123 -1.04 6.98 10.37
N ASN A 124 -1.30 5.81 9.75
CA ASN A 124 -0.31 4.75 9.60
C ASN A 124 0.50 4.85 8.30
N GLN A 125 0.17 5.78 7.39
CA GLN A 125 0.79 5.86 6.06
C GLN A 125 1.93 6.89 6.01
N PRO A 126 2.98 6.65 5.19
CA PRO A 126 3.26 5.43 4.44
C PRO A 126 3.55 4.22 5.33
N ILE A 127 2.99 3.05 4.98
CA ILE A 127 3.04 1.82 5.77
C ILE A 127 3.90 0.74 5.10
N TYR A 128 4.77 0.11 5.88
CA TYR A 128 5.53 -1.08 5.51
C TYR A 128 4.88 -2.32 6.13
N ILE A 129 4.55 -3.31 5.31
CA ILE A 129 3.82 -4.51 5.74
C ILE A 129 4.67 -5.73 5.44
N HIS A 130 4.89 -6.58 6.43
CA HIS A 130 5.68 -7.79 6.20
C HIS A 130 5.13 -9.04 6.87
N CYS A 131 5.58 -10.20 6.36
CA CYS A 131 5.32 -11.51 6.94
C CYS A 131 6.55 -12.43 6.74
N GLY A 132 6.37 -13.75 6.52
CA GLY A 132 7.49 -14.66 6.25
C GLY A 132 7.98 -14.66 4.80
N SER A 133 7.06 -14.56 3.83
CA SER A 133 7.35 -14.73 2.39
C SER A 133 6.66 -13.75 1.46
N ALA A 134 5.93 -12.77 2.00
CA ALA A 134 5.00 -11.86 1.35
C ALA A 134 3.61 -12.46 0.99
N ASN A 135 3.40 -13.77 1.07
CA ASN A 135 2.11 -14.40 0.71
C ASN A 135 0.93 -13.90 1.54
N ARG A 136 1.07 -13.80 2.88
CA ARG A 136 0.01 -13.29 3.77
C ARG A 136 -0.34 -11.84 3.47
N VAL A 137 0.70 -11.02 3.29
CA VAL A 137 0.53 -9.61 2.91
C VAL A 137 -0.24 -9.53 1.60
N ALA A 138 0.20 -10.25 0.57
CA ALA A 138 -0.40 -10.21 -0.76
C ALA A 138 -1.86 -10.70 -0.79
N GLY A 139 -2.20 -11.76 -0.01
CA GLY A 139 -3.58 -12.25 0.11
C GLY A 139 -4.51 -11.24 0.76
N LEU A 140 -4.10 -10.62 1.87
CA LEU A 140 -4.90 -9.58 2.53
C LEU A 140 -4.98 -8.29 1.69
N TRP A 141 -3.91 -7.96 0.96
CA TRP A 141 -3.87 -6.82 0.06
C TRP A 141 -4.79 -6.98 -1.16
N LEU A 142 -4.88 -8.20 -1.71
CA LEU A 142 -5.86 -8.56 -2.75
C LEU A 142 -7.29 -8.19 -2.32
N ALA A 143 -7.68 -8.61 -1.12
CA ALA A 143 -9.00 -8.30 -0.59
C ALA A 143 -9.21 -6.78 -0.40
N LYS A 144 -8.20 -6.06 0.09
CA LYS A 144 -8.23 -4.60 0.26
C LYS A 144 -8.42 -3.90 -1.09
N ARG A 145 -7.70 -4.31 -2.14
CA ARG A 145 -7.83 -3.69 -3.47
C ARG A 145 -9.25 -3.84 -4.04
N ILE A 146 -9.87 -5.01 -3.86
CA ILE A 146 -11.24 -5.24 -4.35
C ILE A 146 -12.27 -4.50 -3.49
N LEU A 147 -12.21 -4.65 -2.16
CA LEU A 147 -13.24 -4.11 -1.26
C LEU A 147 -13.17 -2.60 -1.09
N VAL A 148 -11.97 -2.04 -1.00
CA VAL A 148 -11.75 -0.61 -0.70
C VAL A 148 -11.50 0.19 -1.96
N ASP A 149 -10.55 -0.24 -2.78
CA ASP A 149 -10.14 0.50 -3.98
C ASP A 149 -11.03 0.20 -5.19
N LYS A 150 -11.99 -0.73 -5.04
CA LYS A 150 -12.96 -1.12 -6.08
C LYS A 150 -12.32 -1.62 -7.38
N TRP A 151 -11.17 -2.25 -7.25
CA TRP A 151 -10.52 -2.88 -8.38
C TRP A 151 -11.26 -4.14 -8.82
N THR A 152 -11.11 -4.49 -10.10
CA THR A 152 -11.53 -5.81 -10.59
C THR A 152 -10.67 -6.90 -9.93
N GLU A 153 -11.24 -8.10 -9.79
CA GLU A 153 -10.52 -9.25 -9.24
C GLU A 153 -9.24 -9.54 -10.03
N GLU A 154 -9.31 -9.47 -11.35
CA GLU A 154 -8.18 -9.70 -12.25
C GLU A 154 -7.01 -8.73 -11.96
N LYS A 155 -7.27 -7.43 -11.93
CA LYS A 155 -6.27 -6.41 -11.66
C LYS A 155 -5.66 -6.55 -10.26
N ALA A 156 -6.50 -6.82 -9.27
CA ALA A 156 -6.04 -6.99 -7.88
C ALA A 156 -5.21 -8.27 -7.72
N LEU A 157 -5.55 -9.34 -8.44
CA LEU A 157 -4.80 -10.59 -8.44
C LEU A 157 -3.45 -10.46 -9.15
N GLU A 158 -3.36 -9.69 -10.24
CA GLU A 158 -2.11 -9.37 -10.91
C GLU A 158 -1.14 -8.67 -9.94
N GLU A 159 -1.59 -7.63 -9.24
CA GLU A 159 -0.77 -6.92 -8.24
C GLU A 159 -0.37 -7.84 -7.09
N ALA A 160 -1.31 -8.62 -6.54
CA ALA A 160 -1.03 -9.55 -5.46
C ALA A 160 0.02 -10.61 -5.85
N THR A 161 -0.04 -11.10 -7.10
CA THR A 161 0.96 -12.02 -7.66
C THR A 161 2.32 -11.34 -7.77
N ALA A 162 2.37 -10.10 -8.24
CA ALA A 162 3.60 -9.31 -8.30
C ALA A 162 4.19 -9.05 -6.90
N ILE A 163 3.38 -8.86 -5.85
CA ILE A 163 3.83 -8.78 -4.46
C ILE A 163 4.42 -10.12 -3.99
N GLY A 164 3.83 -11.25 -4.36
CA GLY A 164 4.33 -12.58 -4.00
C GLY A 164 3.26 -13.57 -3.57
N LEU A 165 2.01 -13.41 -4.03
CA LEU A 165 0.93 -14.38 -3.78
C LEU A 165 1.12 -15.63 -4.63
N THR A 166 1.56 -16.70 -4.02
CA THR A 166 1.69 -18.03 -4.64
C THR A 166 0.87 -19.10 -3.90
N ASN A 167 0.47 -18.81 -2.66
CA ASN A 167 -0.30 -19.72 -1.82
C ASN A 167 -1.78 -19.73 -2.20
N GLN A 168 -2.29 -20.87 -2.71
CA GLN A 168 -3.66 -21.00 -3.18
C GLN A 168 -4.70 -20.91 -2.05
N THR A 169 -4.37 -21.39 -0.83
CA THR A 169 -5.25 -21.27 0.33
C THR A 169 -5.48 -19.81 0.71
N LEU A 170 -4.44 -19.00 0.72
CA LEU A 170 -4.56 -17.56 1.01
C LEU A 170 -5.26 -16.79 -0.11
N LYS A 171 -5.05 -17.18 -1.38
CA LYS A 171 -5.81 -16.64 -2.52
C LYS A 171 -7.30 -16.93 -2.36
N GLN A 172 -7.65 -18.20 -2.11
CA GLN A 172 -9.05 -18.60 -1.96
C GLN A 172 -9.70 -17.91 -0.76
N PHE A 173 -9.02 -17.87 0.38
CA PHE A 173 -9.49 -17.13 1.56
C PHE A 173 -9.80 -15.66 1.22
N ALA A 174 -8.91 -14.96 0.54
CA ALA A 174 -9.12 -13.56 0.18
C ALA A 174 -10.36 -13.36 -0.70
N LEU A 175 -10.56 -14.23 -1.70
CA LEU A 175 -11.73 -14.17 -2.59
C LEU A 175 -13.03 -14.52 -1.87
N ASP A 176 -13.04 -15.52 -0.99
CA ASP A 176 -14.21 -15.88 -0.19
C ASP A 176 -14.58 -14.79 0.81
N TYR A 177 -13.57 -14.18 1.43
CA TYR A 177 -13.76 -13.01 2.29
C TYR A 177 -14.40 -11.85 1.53
N VAL A 178 -13.91 -11.52 0.32
CA VAL A 178 -14.50 -10.50 -0.54
C VAL A 178 -15.97 -10.81 -0.85
N LYS A 179 -16.28 -12.04 -1.26
CA LYS A 179 -17.67 -12.48 -1.55
C LYS A 179 -18.58 -12.34 -0.33
N SER A 180 -18.06 -12.64 0.87
CA SER A 180 -18.84 -12.51 2.11
C SER A 180 -19.22 -11.07 2.43
N LYS A 181 -18.33 -10.11 2.14
CA LYS A 181 -18.57 -8.67 2.36
C LYS A 181 -19.43 -8.01 1.28
N SER A 182 -19.51 -8.60 0.09
CA SER A 182 -20.32 -8.07 -1.03
C SER A 182 -21.80 -8.45 -0.94
N LYS A 183 -22.16 -9.36 -0.02
CA LYS A 183 -23.55 -9.83 0.18
C LYS A 183 -24.31 -9.06 1.27
N ASN A 184 -23.62 -8.20 1.99
CA ASN A 184 -24.16 -7.31 3.04
C ASN A 184 -24.17 -5.86 2.55
#